data_f2b8d8db09383db0dfcef2ba2ccb0090
#
_entry.id   f2b8d8db09383db0dfcef2ba2ccb0090
#
_cell.length_a   1.000
_cell.length_b   1.000
_cell.length_c   1.000
_cell.angle_alpha   90.00
_cell.angle_beta   90.00
_cell.angle_gamma   90.00
#
_symmetry.space_group_name_H-M   'P 1'
#
loop_
_entity.id
_entity.type
_entity.pdbx_description
1 polymer ?
#
loop_
_entity_poly.entity_id
_entity_poly.type
_entity_poly.pdbx_seq_one_letter_code
_entity_poly.pdbx_strand_id
1 'polypeptide(L)'
;MGGAAAVEFALVALPFLALVGAVFQIAFQIWATQNFDRALQNAVRTIFTGQFQLANAGQTDAATLLASLKTKMCGSGNAVVPTVFNCQSVKIDVATASSLASASASTPVNATTGTWTTDFGTNYACAKPGTIVVVTAAVQFPTLFNLMGLGTRKFTSGTGAGSSLLTSTAVFRTEPYQITGSSPC
;
A
#
# COMPACT_ATOMS: atom_id res chain seq x y z
N MET A 1 50.52 -7.58 -22.97
CA MET A 1 50.35 -6.56 -21.94
C MET A 1 48.87 -6.10 -21.76
N GLY A 2 47.87 -6.92 -22.04
CA GLY A 2 46.46 -6.53 -21.92
C GLY A 2 45.75 -7.01 -20.65
N GLY A 3 46.37 -7.87 -19.83
CA GLY A 3 45.68 -8.45 -18.67
C GLY A 3 45.57 -7.51 -17.47
N ALA A 4 46.55 -6.66 -17.24
CA ALA A 4 46.56 -5.73 -16.10
C ALA A 4 45.43 -4.69 -16.21
N ALA A 5 45.23 -4.08 -17.38
CA ALA A 5 44.17 -3.11 -17.63
C ALA A 5 42.76 -3.72 -17.45
N ALA A 6 42.57 -4.99 -17.81
CA ALA A 6 41.31 -5.68 -17.61
C ALA A 6 40.98 -5.91 -16.13
N VAL A 7 41.98 -6.23 -15.33
CA VAL A 7 41.85 -6.40 -13.87
C VAL A 7 41.57 -5.06 -13.18
N GLU A 8 42.27 -4.01 -13.55
CA GLU A 8 42.04 -2.66 -13.04
C GLU A 8 40.62 -2.16 -13.36
N PHE A 9 40.18 -2.37 -14.60
CA PHE A 9 38.80 -2.04 -14.99
C PHE A 9 37.78 -2.83 -14.18
N ALA A 10 37.98 -4.15 -14.02
CA ALA A 10 37.04 -4.99 -13.26
C ALA A 10 36.92 -4.56 -11.78
N LEU A 11 38.02 -4.17 -11.15
CA LEU A 11 38.02 -3.68 -9.77
C LEU A 11 37.25 -2.36 -9.58
N VAL A 12 37.28 -1.48 -10.57
CA VAL A 12 36.57 -0.18 -10.53
C VAL A 12 35.12 -0.35 -11.01
N ALA A 13 34.88 -1.18 -12.02
CA ALA A 13 33.56 -1.36 -12.60
C ALA A 13 32.56 -1.99 -11.61
N LEU A 14 33.01 -2.94 -10.79
CA LEU A 14 32.13 -3.64 -9.84
C LEU A 14 31.51 -2.70 -8.79
N PRO A 15 32.28 -1.90 -8.02
CA PRO A 15 31.68 -0.96 -7.07
C PRO A 15 30.87 0.15 -7.77
N PHE A 16 31.29 0.58 -8.96
CA PHE A 16 30.53 1.55 -9.75
C PHE A 16 29.16 1.02 -10.17
N LEU A 17 29.09 -0.18 -10.74
CA LEU A 17 27.83 -0.80 -11.12
C LEU A 17 26.94 -1.11 -9.91
N ALA A 18 27.53 -1.49 -8.78
CA ALA A 18 26.80 -1.68 -7.53
C ALA A 18 26.14 -0.37 -7.05
N LEU A 19 26.89 0.75 -7.12
CA LEU A 19 26.36 2.07 -6.77
C LEU A 19 25.24 2.51 -7.71
N VAL A 20 25.42 2.35 -9.02
CA VAL A 20 24.38 2.67 -10.00
C VAL A 20 23.12 1.82 -9.77
N GLY A 21 23.30 0.52 -9.53
CA GLY A 21 22.17 -0.39 -9.20
C GLY A 21 21.43 0.03 -7.92
N ALA A 22 22.16 0.47 -6.88
CA ALA A 22 21.56 0.96 -5.64
C ALA A 22 20.73 2.24 -5.87
N VAL A 23 21.24 3.18 -6.66
CA VAL A 23 20.51 4.41 -7.01
C VAL A 23 19.22 4.09 -7.77
N PHE A 24 19.29 3.20 -8.77
CA PHE A 24 18.09 2.77 -9.51
C PHE A 24 17.07 2.08 -8.59
N GLN A 25 17.51 1.22 -7.68
CA GLN A 25 16.63 0.54 -6.73
C GLN A 25 15.87 1.55 -5.86
N ILE A 26 16.57 2.54 -5.31
CA ILE A 26 15.96 3.57 -4.45
C ILE A 26 14.98 4.43 -5.26
N ALA A 27 15.38 4.89 -6.44
CA ALA A 27 14.53 5.70 -7.31
C ALA A 27 13.24 4.95 -7.70
N PHE A 28 13.35 3.67 -8.06
CA PHE A 28 12.22 2.83 -8.40
C PHE A 28 11.28 2.62 -7.21
N GLN A 29 11.83 2.41 -6.01
CA GLN A 29 11.02 2.26 -4.80
C GLN A 29 10.27 3.54 -4.44
N ILE A 30 10.92 4.71 -4.54
CA ILE A 30 10.27 6.01 -4.32
C ILE A 30 9.14 6.21 -5.32
N TRP A 31 9.38 5.95 -6.59
CA TRP A 31 8.35 6.05 -7.62
C TRP A 31 7.17 5.10 -7.39
N ALA A 32 7.45 3.84 -6.99
CA ALA A 32 6.42 2.88 -6.64
C ALA A 32 5.59 3.33 -5.43
N THR A 33 6.23 3.89 -4.40
CA THR A 33 5.54 4.45 -3.23
C THR A 33 4.61 5.59 -3.63
N GLN A 34 5.08 6.53 -4.44
CA GLN A 34 4.26 7.65 -4.91
C GLN A 34 3.07 7.17 -5.77
N ASN A 35 3.28 6.16 -6.61
CA ASN A 35 2.21 5.57 -7.40
C ASN A 35 1.16 4.90 -6.49
N PHE A 36 1.61 4.19 -5.45
CA PHE A 36 0.74 3.55 -4.46
C PHE A 36 -0.06 4.58 -3.65
N ASP A 37 0.58 5.66 -3.20
CA ASP A 37 -0.08 6.76 -2.49
C ASP A 37 -1.17 7.42 -3.34
N ARG A 38 -0.88 7.72 -4.60
CA ARG A 38 -1.86 8.30 -5.52
C ARG A 38 -3.06 7.37 -5.75
N ALA A 39 -2.81 6.07 -5.90
CA ALA A 39 -3.87 5.08 -6.06
C ALA A 39 -4.78 5.04 -4.83
N LEU A 40 -4.20 5.05 -3.61
CA LEU A 40 -4.97 5.11 -2.37
C LEU A 40 -5.77 6.42 -2.27
N GLN A 41 -5.15 7.59 -2.52
CA GLN A 41 -5.81 8.89 -2.44
C GLN A 41 -7.03 8.97 -3.38
N ASN A 42 -6.93 8.42 -4.59
CA ASN A 42 -8.06 8.35 -5.51
C ASN A 42 -9.20 7.48 -4.98
N ALA A 43 -8.89 6.33 -4.37
CA ALA A 43 -9.87 5.44 -3.79
C ALA A 43 -10.56 6.05 -2.56
N VAL A 44 -9.79 6.61 -1.62
CA VAL A 44 -10.33 7.18 -0.37
C VAL A 44 -11.15 8.44 -0.60
N ARG A 45 -10.94 9.16 -1.70
CA ARG A 45 -11.79 10.30 -2.08
C ARG A 45 -13.25 9.90 -2.21
N THR A 46 -13.54 8.69 -2.67
CA THR A 46 -14.92 8.20 -2.77
C THR A 46 -15.55 7.94 -1.40
N ILE A 47 -14.75 7.55 -0.40
CA ILE A 47 -15.18 7.40 0.99
C ILE A 47 -15.40 8.79 1.61
N PHE A 48 -14.48 9.72 1.38
CA PHE A 48 -14.53 11.09 1.89
C PHE A 48 -15.84 11.79 1.51
N THR A 49 -16.26 11.68 0.23
CA THR A 49 -17.48 12.30 -0.31
C THR A 49 -18.75 11.49 -0.05
N GLY A 50 -18.70 10.33 0.58
CA GLY A 50 -19.82 9.45 0.81
C GLY A 50 -20.30 8.65 -0.41
N GLN A 51 -19.70 8.83 -1.57
CA GLN A 51 -20.08 8.11 -2.80
C GLN A 51 -19.88 6.60 -2.69
N PHE A 52 -18.80 6.19 -1.98
CA PHE A 52 -18.53 4.77 -1.76
C PHE A 52 -19.62 4.12 -0.92
N GLN A 53 -20.06 4.78 0.14
CA GLN A 53 -21.10 4.30 1.03
C GLN A 53 -22.46 4.23 0.32
N LEU A 54 -22.81 5.24 -0.49
CA LEU A 54 -24.03 5.23 -1.28
C LEU A 54 -24.02 4.11 -2.34
N ALA A 55 -22.89 3.88 -2.98
CA ALA A 55 -22.75 2.82 -3.99
C ALA A 55 -22.79 1.40 -3.38
N ASN A 56 -22.49 1.24 -2.09
CA ASN A 56 -22.51 -0.03 -1.37
C ASN A 56 -23.56 -0.04 -0.25
N ALA A 57 -24.63 0.74 -0.39
CA ALA A 57 -25.68 0.83 0.62
C ALA A 57 -26.29 -0.55 0.92
N GLY A 58 -26.40 -0.89 2.21
CA GLY A 58 -26.89 -2.19 2.68
C GLY A 58 -25.87 -3.33 2.65
N GLN A 59 -24.66 -3.10 2.14
CA GLN A 59 -23.59 -4.10 2.20
C GLN A 59 -22.88 -4.05 3.56
N THR A 60 -22.90 -5.17 4.28
CA THR A 60 -22.30 -5.30 5.62
C THR A 60 -21.07 -6.21 5.64
N ASP A 61 -20.84 -6.95 4.56
CA ASP A 61 -19.69 -7.85 4.47
C ASP A 61 -18.40 -7.05 4.21
N ALA A 62 -17.48 -7.09 5.18
CA ALA A 62 -16.21 -6.38 5.12
C ALA A 62 -15.35 -6.80 3.92
N ALA A 63 -15.35 -8.09 3.57
CA ALA A 63 -14.54 -8.59 2.45
C ALA A 63 -15.01 -8.01 1.11
N THR A 64 -16.32 -7.94 0.90
CA THR A 64 -16.92 -7.33 -0.30
C THR A 64 -16.65 -5.84 -0.38
N LEU A 65 -16.75 -5.11 0.74
CA LEU A 65 -16.46 -3.67 0.81
C LEU A 65 -14.98 -3.39 0.52
N LEU A 66 -14.07 -4.16 1.11
CA LEU A 66 -12.63 -4.03 0.86
C LEU A 66 -12.28 -4.38 -0.59
N ALA A 67 -12.91 -5.39 -1.19
CA ALA A 67 -12.75 -5.72 -2.59
C ALA A 67 -13.24 -4.59 -3.51
N SER A 68 -14.38 -3.97 -3.18
CA SER A 68 -14.90 -2.80 -3.89
C SER A 68 -13.95 -1.60 -3.79
N LEU A 69 -13.38 -1.34 -2.61
CA LEU A 69 -12.40 -0.28 -2.41
C LEU A 69 -11.10 -0.54 -3.17
N LYS A 70 -10.64 -1.78 -3.17
CA LYS A 70 -9.49 -2.22 -3.95
C LYS A 70 -9.70 -2.01 -5.46
N THR A 71 -10.92 -2.26 -5.94
CA THR A 71 -11.30 -1.99 -7.34
C THR A 71 -11.24 -0.49 -7.65
N LYS A 72 -11.61 0.39 -6.72
CA LYS A 72 -11.46 1.85 -6.89
C LYS A 72 -9.99 2.28 -6.95
N MET A 73 -9.11 1.57 -6.21
CA MET A 73 -7.67 1.83 -6.19
C MET A 73 -6.96 1.33 -7.46
N CYS A 74 -7.36 0.18 -7.98
CA CYS A 74 -6.66 -0.55 -9.04
C CYS A 74 -7.37 -0.53 -10.41
N GLY A 75 -8.61 -0.05 -10.46
CA GLY A 75 -9.47 -0.18 -11.62
C GLY A 75 -10.16 -1.55 -11.71
N SER A 76 -11.12 -1.68 -12.60
CA SER A 76 -11.87 -2.91 -12.88
C SER A 76 -11.95 -3.18 -14.37
N GLY A 77 -11.80 -4.44 -14.76
CA GLY A 77 -11.95 -4.87 -16.15
C GLY A 77 -11.02 -4.13 -17.10
N ASN A 78 -11.59 -3.48 -18.11
CA ASN A 78 -10.82 -2.74 -19.13
C ASN A 78 -10.31 -1.36 -18.66
N ALA A 79 -10.78 -0.88 -17.52
CA ALA A 79 -10.35 0.39 -16.91
C ALA A 79 -9.25 0.14 -15.86
N VAL A 80 -8.19 -0.57 -16.24
CA VAL A 80 -7.06 -0.84 -15.35
C VAL A 80 -6.25 0.45 -15.16
N VAL A 81 -6.12 0.86 -13.91
CA VAL A 81 -5.19 1.94 -13.56
C VAL A 81 -3.76 1.38 -13.68
N PRO A 82 -2.88 2.02 -14.46
CA PRO A 82 -1.50 1.57 -14.55
C PRO A 82 -0.83 1.63 -13.17
N THR A 83 -0.52 0.48 -12.60
CA THR A 83 0.15 0.37 -11.31
C THR A 83 1.50 -0.32 -11.46
N VAL A 84 2.48 0.12 -10.70
CA VAL A 84 3.80 -0.52 -10.63
C VAL A 84 3.87 -1.58 -9.53
N PHE A 85 2.76 -1.80 -8.85
CA PHE A 85 2.59 -2.78 -7.78
C PHE A 85 1.53 -3.83 -8.16
N ASN A 86 1.58 -4.99 -7.54
CA ASN A 86 0.59 -6.05 -7.79
C ASN A 86 -0.71 -5.76 -7.04
N CYS A 87 -1.74 -5.34 -7.74
CA CYS A 87 -3.05 -5.05 -7.20
C CYS A 87 -3.72 -6.25 -6.51
N GLN A 88 -3.46 -7.46 -6.94
CA GLN A 88 -4.05 -8.65 -6.31
C GLN A 88 -3.55 -8.86 -4.89
N SER A 89 -2.30 -8.49 -4.60
CA SER A 89 -1.69 -8.62 -3.28
C SER A 89 -1.90 -7.40 -2.36
N VAL A 90 -2.57 -6.34 -2.83
CA VAL A 90 -2.93 -5.20 -1.98
C VAL A 90 -3.89 -5.63 -0.89
N LYS A 91 -3.56 -5.27 0.35
CA LYS A 91 -4.42 -5.38 1.52
C LYS A 91 -4.78 -3.99 2.01
N ILE A 92 -6.03 -3.80 2.43
CA ILE A 92 -6.56 -2.50 2.89
C ILE A 92 -7.31 -2.74 4.19
N ASP A 93 -7.05 -1.89 5.18
CA ASP A 93 -7.81 -1.80 6.43
C ASP A 93 -8.48 -0.43 6.52
N VAL A 94 -9.72 -0.42 6.96
CA VAL A 94 -10.49 0.79 7.23
C VAL A 94 -10.92 0.80 8.67
N ALA A 95 -10.43 1.77 9.42
CA ALA A 95 -10.77 1.99 10.83
C ALA A 95 -11.43 3.36 11.01
N THR A 96 -12.21 3.52 12.08
CA THR A 96 -12.77 4.81 12.50
C THR A 96 -12.17 5.23 13.83
N ALA A 97 -12.01 6.53 14.04
CA ALA A 97 -11.50 7.10 15.28
C ALA A 97 -12.48 8.14 15.85
N SER A 98 -12.51 8.25 17.17
CA SER A 98 -13.33 9.24 17.87
C SER A 98 -12.74 10.65 17.81
N SER A 99 -11.42 10.76 17.66
CA SER A 99 -10.68 12.01 17.52
C SER A 99 -9.46 11.82 16.61
N LEU A 100 -8.93 12.93 16.07
CA LEU A 100 -7.68 12.91 15.31
C LEU A 100 -6.49 12.44 16.17
N ALA A 101 -6.50 12.73 17.46
CA ALA A 101 -5.46 12.30 18.40
C ALA A 101 -5.49 10.79 18.67
N SER A 102 -6.66 10.13 18.52
CA SER A 102 -6.81 8.69 18.66
C SER A 102 -6.70 7.92 17.32
N ALA A 103 -6.56 8.66 16.21
CA ALA A 103 -6.41 8.06 14.90
C ALA A 103 -5.04 7.35 14.80
N SER A 104 -5.07 6.06 14.56
CA SER A 104 -3.86 5.21 14.46
C SER A 104 -3.92 4.37 13.20
N ALA A 105 -2.81 4.33 12.47
CA ALA A 105 -2.68 3.45 11.32
C ALA A 105 -2.57 1.99 11.76
N SER A 106 -3.22 1.09 11.04
CA SER A 106 -3.06 -0.35 11.24
C SER A 106 -1.64 -0.78 10.91
N THR A 107 -1.09 -1.73 11.67
CA THR A 107 0.25 -2.28 11.43
C THR A 107 0.18 -3.46 10.47
N PRO A 108 0.66 -3.31 9.22
CA PRO A 108 0.51 -4.35 8.21
C PRO A 108 1.34 -5.60 8.46
N VAL A 109 2.54 -5.43 9.00
CA VAL A 109 3.52 -6.51 9.20
C VAL A 109 3.91 -6.60 10.66
N ASN A 110 3.89 -7.81 11.19
CA ASN A 110 4.39 -8.10 12.53
C ASN A 110 5.91 -8.01 12.53
N ALA A 111 6.46 -7.08 13.31
CA ALA A 111 7.90 -6.81 13.37
C ALA A 111 8.72 -8.00 13.90
N THR A 112 8.12 -8.87 14.73
CA THR A 112 8.80 -10.03 15.33
C THR A 112 8.88 -11.19 14.35
N THR A 113 7.79 -11.48 13.63
CA THR A 113 7.72 -12.65 12.73
C THR A 113 8.11 -12.29 11.29
N GLY A 114 8.08 -11.01 10.91
CA GLY A 114 8.31 -10.57 9.53
C GLY A 114 7.28 -11.11 8.54
N THR A 115 6.06 -11.34 9.00
CA THR A 115 4.91 -11.79 8.20
C THR A 115 3.77 -10.80 8.29
N TRP A 116 2.77 -10.95 7.42
CA TRP A 116 1.54 -10.16 7.54
C TRP A 116 0.93 -10.33 8.94
N THR A 117 0.46 -9.23 9.52
CA THR A 117 -0.41 -9.27 10.70
C THR A 117 -1.69 -10.02 10.34
N THR A 118 -2.14 -10.93 11.20
CA THR A 118 -3.22 -11.90 10.89
C THR A 118 -4.50 -11.22 10.44
N ASP A 119 -4.88 -10.12 11.10
CA ASP A 119 -6.16 -9.44 10.84
C ASP A 119 -6.05 -8.28 9.84
N PHE A 120 -4.82 -7.97 9.35
CA PHE A 120 -4.63 -6.87 8.41
C PHE A 120 -5.21 -7.22 7.03
N GLY A 121 -6.08 -6.36 6.54
CA GLY A 121 -6.79 -6.54 5.27
C GLY A 121 -8.14 -7.24 5.40
N THR A 122 -8.68 -7.37 6.63
CA THR A 122 -9.98 -7.97 6.91
C THR A 122 -10.97 -7.02 7.57
N ASN A 123 -10.51 -5.86 8.07
CA ASN A 123 -11.33 -4.92 8.83
C ASN A 123 -11.86 -3.80 7.96
N TYR A 124 -13.17 -3.61 7.99
CA TYR A 124 -13.83 -2.45 7.41
C TYR A 124 -14.78 -1.83 8.45
N ALA A 125 -14.38 -0.71 9.03
CA ALA A 125 -15.26 0.09 9.87
C ALA A 125 -16.08 1.06 9.02
N CYS A 126 -17.40 1.07 9.23
CA CYS A 126 -18.31 1.90 8.45
C CYS A 126 -18.03 3.41 8.63
N ALA A 127 -17.69 4.09 7.55
CA ALA A 127 -17.41 5.51 7.51
C ALA A 127 -18.72 6.31 7.43
N LYS A 128 -19.33 6.61 8.58
CA LYS A 128 -20.53 7.44 8.69
C LYS A 128 -20.25 8.91 8.41
N PRO A 129 -21.28 9.73 8.06
CA PRO A 129 -21.09 11.18 7.89
C PRO A 129 -20.44 11.84 9.10
N GLY A 130 -19.41 12.64 8.86
CA GLY A 130 -18.68 13.37 9.89
C GLY A 130 -17.76 12.53 10.78
N THR A 131 -17.57 11.23 10.51
CA THR A 131 -16.62 10.39 11.26
C THR A 131 -15.18 10.59 10.77
N ILE A 132 -14.23 10.37 11.66
CA ILE A 132 -12.81 10.32 11.31
C ILE A 132 -12.49 8.89 10.87
N VAL A 133 -11.94 8.77 9.67
CA VAL A 133 -11.61 7.49 9.04
C VAL A 133 -10.11 7.42 8.84
N VAL A 134 -9.56 6.26 9.15
CA VAL A 134 -8.17 5.88 8.90
C VAL A 134 -8.16 4.74 7.91
N VAL A 135 -7.62 4.96 6.74
CA VAL A 135 -7.46 3.90 5.73
C VAL A 135 -5.99 3.59 5.59
N THR A 136 -5.61 2.36 5.87
CA THR A 136 -4.24 1.89 5.70
C THR A 136 -4.22 0.84 4.59
N ALA A 137 -3.45 1.10 3.55
CA ALA A 137 -3.20 0.13 2.49
C ALA A 137 -1.74 -0.31 2.51
N ALA A 138 -1.51 -1.56 2.20
CA ALA A 138 -0.17 -2.12 2.12
C ALA A 138 -0.06 -3.20 1.04
N VAL A 139 1.13 -3.30 0.45
CA VAL A 139 1.43 -4.30 -0.58
C VAL A 139 2.88 -4.76 -0.47
N GLN A 140 3.11 -6.03 -0.76
CA GLN A 140 4.46 -6.56 -0.94
C GLN A 140 5.06 -6.06 -2.25
N PHE A 141 6.30 -5.60 -2.18
CA PHE A 141 7.03 -5.08 -3.32
C PHE A 141 8.38 -5.77 -3.46
N PRO A 142 8.72 -6.31 -4.64
CA PRO A 142 9.96 -7.02 -4.83
C PRO A 142 11.17 -6.10 -4.67
N THR A 143 12.20 -6.56 -3.99
CA THR A 143 13.51 -5.91 -3.96
C THR A 143 14.36 -6.49 -5.09
N LEU A 144 14.72 -5.67 -6.08
CA LEU A 144 15.49 -6.12 -7.24
C LEU A 144 16.96 -6.40 -6.88
N PHE A 145 17.55 -5.55 -6.05
CA PHE A 145 18.93 -5.68 -5.60
C PHE A 145 19.00 -5.68 -4.09
N ASN A 146 19.52 -6.76 -3.53
CA ASN A 146 19.74 -6.88 -2.08
C ASN A 146 21.21 -6.61 -1.71
N LEU A 147 21.87 -5.71 -2.45
CA LEU A 147 23.31 -5.50 -2.38
C LEU A 147 23.81 -4.95 -1.06
N MET A 148 22.98 -4.30 -0.24
CA MET A 148 23.48 -3.62 0.97
C MET A 148 22.61 -3.88 2.20
N GLY A 149 21.62 -4.75 2.17
CA GLY A 149 20.79 -5.01 3.35
C GLY A 149 20.13 -3.76 3.94
N LEU A 150 19.96 -2.69 3.15
CA LEU A 150 19.53 -1.35 3.56
C LEU A 150 18.10 -1.30 4.11
N GLY A 151 17.78 -2.21 5.02
CA GLY A 151 16.62 -2.09 5.90
C GLY A 151 15.23 -2.01 5.25
N THR A 152 15.15 -2.12 3.93
CA THR A 152 13.89 -1.99 3.18
C THR A 152 13.03 -3.25 3.24
N ARG A 153 13.63 -4.39 3.60
CA ARG A 153 12.91 -5.65 3.74
C ARG A 153 12.12 -5.67 5.03
N LYS A 154 10.81 -5.84 4.92
CA LYS A 154 9.92 -6.01 6.06
C LYS A 154 9.45 -7.46 6.21
N PHE A 155 9.46 -8.22 5.12
CA PHE A 155 9.11 -9.64 5.13
C PHE A 155 10.37 -10.48 5.27
N THR A 156 10.55 -11.13 6.41
CA THR A 156 11.71 -11.98 6.71
C THR A 156 11.38 -13.46 6.62
N SER A 157 10.09 -13.81 6.64
CA SER A 157 9.62 -15.20 6.56
C SER A 157 8.30 -15.31 5.78
N GLY A 158 7.93 -16.53 5.42
CA GLY A 158 6.70 -16.81 4.68
C GLY A 158 6.73 -16.44 3.21
N THR A 159 5.55 -16.40 2.61
CA THR A 159 5.37 -15.99 1.20
C THR A 159 5.73 -14.51 1.06
N GLY A 160 6.75 -14.22 0.26
CA GLY A 160 7.27 -12.87 0.07
C GLY A 160 8.51 -12.53 0.89
N ALA A 161 9.14 -13.52 1.54
CA ALA A 161 10.41 -13.33 2.22
C ALA A 161 11.43 -12.63 1.29
N GLY A 162 12.10 -11.61 1.82
CA GLY A 162 13.02 -10.77 1.05
C GLY A 162 12.39 -9.59 0.33
N SER A 163 11.05 -9.44 0.34
CA SER A 163 10.37 -8.28 -0.22
C SER A 163 10.32 -7.09 0.74
N SER A 164 10.18 -5.91 0.18
CA SER A 164 9.87 -4.67 0.91
C SER A 164 8.36 -4.51 1.09
N LEU A 165 7.97 -3.57 1.94
CA LEU A 165 6.60 -3.18 2.17
C LEU A 165 6.37 -1.78 1.62
N LEU A 166 5.42 -1.61 0.70
CA LEU A 166 4.84 -0.31 0.41
C LEU A 166 3.62 -0.15 1.31
N THR A 167 3.57 0.94 2.04
CA THR A 167 2.46 1.29 2.93
C THR A 167 2.04 2.71 2.67
N SER A 168 0.75 2.95 2.59
CA SER A 168 0.15 4.27 2.50
C SER A 168 -1.00 4.36 3.49
N THR A 169 -1.13 5.52 4.14
CA THR A 169 -2.20 5.77 5.11
C THR A 169 -2.84 7.12 4.84
N ALA A 170 -4.16 7.12 4.78
CA ALA A 170 -4.96 8.32 4.68
C ALA A 170 -5.82 8.49 5.93
N VAL A 171 -5.79 9.67 6.52
CA VAL A 171 -6.64 10.05 7.67
C VAL A 171 -7.44 11.27 7.26
N PHE A 172 -8.76 11.18 7.35
CA PHE A 172 -9.66 12.26 6.97
C PHE A 172 -10.96 12.18 7.75
N ARG A 173 -11.70 13.27 7.72
CA ARG A 173 -13.07 13.32 8.23
C ARG A 173 -14.02 13.29 7.05
N THR A 174 -14.98 12.36 7.05
CA THR A 174 -16.00 12.28 6.00
C THR A 174 -16.86 13.53 5.95
N GLU A 175 -17.24 13.95 4.75
CA GLU A 175 -18.19 15.04 4.56
C GLU A 175 -19.57 14.68 5.15
N PRO A 176 -20.38 15.66 5.55
CA PRO A 176 -21.75 15.44 5.95
C PRO A 176 -22.63 15.16 4.72
N TYR A 177 -22.64 13.90 4.23
CA TYR A 177 -23.49 13.47 3.15
C TYR A 177 -24.87 13.00 3.67
N GLN A 178 -25.91 13.13 2.84
CA GLN A 178 -27.25 12.69 3.19
C GLN A 178 -27.36 11.15 3.04
N ILE A 179 -27.82 10.51 4.09
CA ILE A 179 -28.17 9.09 4.06
C ILE A 179 -29.63 8.99 3.64
N THR A 180 -29.88 8.59 2.40
CA THR A 180 -31.23 8.28 1.90
C THR A 180 -31.39 6.78 1.85
N GLY A 181 -32.27 6.20 2.66
CA GLY A 181 -32.53 4.76 2.70
C GLY A 181 -31.77 4.01 3.81
N SER A 182 -31.43 2.75 3.54
CA SER A 182 -30.69 1.90 4.47
C SER A 182 -29.36 2.53 4.87
N SER A 183 -28.96 2.37 6.13
CA SER A 183 -27.66 2.82 6.60
C SER A 183 -26.54 2.38 5.64
N PRO A 184 -25.64 3.27 5.23
CA PRO A 184 -24.46 2.86 4.47
C PRO A 184 -23.65 1.91 5.35
N CYS A 185 -23.37 0.73 4.88
CA CYS A 185 -22.89 -0.41 5.63
C CYS A 185 -23.93 -0.92 6.63
#